data_dfe318062b2e37d0ebfef5478d5cf2f3
#
_entry.id   dfe318062b2e37d0ebfef5478d5cf2f3
#
_cell.length_a   1.000
_cell.length_b   1.000
_cell.length_c   1.000
_cell.angle_alpha   90.00
_cell.angle_beta   90.00
_cell.angle_gamma   90.00
#
_symmetry.space_group_name_H-M   'P 1'
#
loop_
_entity.id
_entity.type
_entity.pdbx_description
1 polymer ?
#
loop_
_entity_poly.entity_id
_entity_poly.type
_entity_poly.pdbx_seq_one_letter_code
_entity_poly.pdbx_strand_id
1 'polypeptide(L)'
;MLKSPANVVFVGCVKKYSKGREVSYVEVDLNPSMRRKLEEKLREVGDVYLEIRVGVLKPGEPLSIVIGWGETREEAFRRCRDALESMKHHVKLTEYYT
;
A
#
# COMPACT_ATOMS: atom_id res chain seq x y z
N MET A 1 13.73 10.86 0.18
CA MET A 1 14.07 12.23 -0.30
C MET A 1 13.16 12.64 -1.45
N LEU A 2 12.49 13.76 -1.28
CA LEU A 2 11.53 14.22 -2.27
C LEU A 2 12.24 15.09 -3.28
N LYS A 3 12.35 14.60 -4.52
CA LYS A 3 13.13 15.25 -5.57
C LYS A 3 12.29 15.95 -6.62
N SER A 4 11.00 15.66 -6.67
CA SER A 4 10.10 16.21 -7.69
C SER A 4 9.26 17.34 -7.14
N PRO A 5 8.76 18.23 -8.00
CA PRO A 5 7.91 19.33 -7.54
C PRO A 5 6.64 18.88 -6.83
N ALA A 6 6.07 17.75 -7.25
CA ALA A 6 4.85 17.22 -6.65
C ALA A 6 5.09 15.83 -6.07
N ASN A 7 4.69 15.64 -4.82
CA ASN A 7 4.88 14.38 -4.11
C ASN A 7 3.62 14.12 -3.28
N VAL A 8 3.06 12.91 -3.43
CA VAL A 8 1.88 12.49 -2.69
C VAL A 8 2.26 11.29 -1.84
N VAL A 9 2.02 11.38 -0.55
CA VAL A 9 2.33 10.33 0.40
C VAL A 9 1.02 9.79 0.97
N PHE A 10 0.86 8.48 0.90
CA PHE A 10 -0.29 7.80 1.49
C PHE A 10 0.23 6.83 2.55
N VAL A 11 -0.35 6.87 3.74
CA VAL A 11 -0.06 5.90 4.79
C VAL A 11 -1.36 5.18 5.10
N GLY A 12 -1.37 3.86 4.91
CA GLY A 12 -2.50 3.03 5.25
C GLY A 12 -2.24 2.32 6.56
N CYS A 13 -3.22 2.36 7.45
CA CYS A 13 -3.13 1.67 8.74
C CYS A 13 -4.21 0.60 8.83
N VAL A 14 -4.00 -0.35 9.72
CA VAL A 14 -4.97 -1.43 9.96
C VAL A 14 -6.23 -0.82 10.60
N LYS A 15 -7.39 -1.14 10.04
CA LYS A 15 -8.67 -0.65 10.51
C LYS A 15 -9.04 -1.26 11.86
N LYS A 16 -9.67 -0.45 12.71
CA LYS A 16 -10.22 -0.95 13.97
C LYS A 16 -11.53 -1.72 13.73
N TYR A 17 -12.32 -1.28 12.77
CA TYR A 17 -13.59 -1.92 12.42
C TYR A 17 -13.62 -2.21 10.93
N SER A 18 -14.15 -3.37 10.57
CA SER A 18 -14.32 -3.78 9.18
C SER A 18 -15.59 -4.61 9.10
N LYS A 19 -16.43 -4.31 8.10
CA LYS A 19 -17.68 -5.05 7.88
C LYS A 19 -18.57 -5.06 9.12
N GLY A 20 -18.55 -3.97 9.88
CA GLY A 20 -19.37 -3.82 11.09
C GLY A 20 -18.87 -4.59 12.30
N ARG A 21 -17.66 -5.13 12.25
CA ARG A 21 -17.08 -5.91 13.34
C ARG A 21 -15.75 -5.34 13.78
N GLU A 22 -15.42 -5.52 15.03
CA GLU A 22 -14.13 -5.11 15.57
C GLU A 22 -13.04 -6.06 15.09
N VAL A 23 -11.97 -5.50 14.55
CA VAL A 23 -10.82 -6.27 14.08
C VAL A 23 -9.87 -6.53 15.23
N SER A 24 -9.51 -7.78 15.42
CA SER A 24 -8.54 -8.18 16.45
C SER A 24 -7.12 -8.00 15.92
N TYR A 25 -6.87 -8.52 14.72
CA TYR A 25 -5.59 -8.36 14.03
C TYR A 25 -5.77 -8.73 12.57
N VAL A 26 -4.77 -8.43 11.76
CA VAL A 26 -4.74 -8.85 10.36
C VAL A 26 -3.44 -9.60 10.10
N GLU A 27 -3.49 -10.50 9.12
CA GLU A 27 -2.30 -11.12 8.57
C GLU A 27 -2.10 -10.59 7.16
N VAL A 28 -0.91 -10.08 6.91
CA VAL A 28 -0.53 -9.55 5.60
C VAL A 28 0.48 -10.51 5.00
N ASP A 29 0.14 -11.04 3.83
CA ASP A 29 1.00 -11.99 3.14
C ASP A 29 1.33 -11.53 1.74
N LEU A 30 2.59 -11.68 1.37
CA LEU A 30 3.08 -11.34 0.05
C LEU A 30 4.16 -12.35 -0.31
N ASN A 31 3.76 -13.43 -1.00
CA ASN A 31 4.72 -14.47 -1.36
C ASN A 31 5.66 -13.97 -2.47
N PRO A 32 6.81 -14.67 -2.67
CA PRO A 32 7.80 -14.21 -3.64
C PRO A 32 7.28 -14.02 -5.06
N SER A 33 6.36 -14.88 -5.51
CA SER A 33 5.78 -14.77 -6.85
C SER A 33 4.96 -13.49 -6.99
N MET A 34 4.10 -13.22 -6.00
CA MET A 34 3.27 -12.03 -6.01
C MET A 34 4.11 -10.76 -5.83
N ARG A 35 5.18 -10.85 -5.04
CA ARG A 35 6.11 -9.72 -4.88
C ARG A 35 6.74 -9.34 -6.22
N ARG A 36 7.18 -10.33 -6.99
CA ARG A 36 7.75 -10.07 -8.31
C ARG A 36 6.75 -9.40 -9.25
N LYS A 37 5.52 -9.90 -9.25
CA LYS A 37 4.45 -9.32 -10.08
C LYS A 37 4.14 -7.89 -9.66
N LEU A 38 4.11 -7.63 -8.35
CA LEU A 38 3.90 -6.29 -7.84
C LEU A 38 5.02 -5.35 -8.28
N GLU A 39 6.28 -5.80 -8.15
CA GLU A 39 7.42 -5.00 -8.56
C GLU A 39 7.37 -4.66 -10.05
N GLU A 40 6.95 -5.60 -10.88
CA GLU A 40 6.78 -5.35 -12.31
C GLU A 40 5.72 -4.28 -12.57
N LYS A 41 4.59 -4.36 -11.85
CA LYS A 41 3.53 -3.36 -11.98
C LYS A 41 3.99 -1.99 -11.52
N LEU A 42 4.76 -1.92 -10.44
CA LEU A 42 5.27 -0.65 -9.95
C LEU A 42 6.24 -0.02 -10.96
N ARG A 43 7.03 -0.82 -11.65
CA ARG A 43 7.90 -0.30 -12.72
C ARG A 43 7.07 0.31 -13.85
N GLU A 44 5.93 -0.29 -14.18
CA GLU A 44 5.02 0.26 -15.19
C GLU A 44 4.38 1.58 -14.75
N VAL A 45 4.07 1.69 -13.45
CA VAL A 45 3.50 2.93 -12.91
C VAL A 45 4.52 4.08 -13.01
N GLY A 46 5.78 3.78 -12.75
CA GLY A 46 6.85 4.76 -12.88
C GLY A 46 7.37 5.25 -11.54
N ASP A 47 7.36 6.56 -11.35
CA ASP A 47 7.97 7.20 -10.18
C ASP A 47 7.13 7.00 -8.92
N VAL A 48 7.33 5.86 -8.27
CA VAL A 48 6.62 5.50 -7.03
C VAL A 48 7.58 4.79 -6.06
N TYR A 49 7.22 4.85 -4.80
CA TYR A 49 7.83 4.07 -3.74
C TYR A 49 6.72 3.39 -2.95
N LEU A 50 6.91 2.13 -2.66
CA LEU A 50 5.94 1.36 -1.90
C LEU A 50 6.66 0.53 -0.85
N GLU A 51 6.18 0.61 0.38
CA GLU A 51 6.67 -0.21 1.47
C GLU A 51 5.46 -0.87 2.13
N ILE A 52 5.53 -2.18 2.34
CA ILE A 52 4.46 -2.98 2.93
C ILE A 52 5.02 -3.76 4.11
N ARG A 53 4.30 -3.74 5.22
CA ARG A 53 4.63 -4.59 6.35
C ARG A 53 3.93 -5.93 6.18
N VAL A 54 4.71 -7.00 6.23
CA VAL A 54 4.23 -8.37 6.11
C VAL A 54 4.19 -8.98 7.50
N GLY A 55 3.20 -9.84 7.76
CA GLY A 55 3.05 -10.52 9.02
C GLY A 55 1.78 -10.13 9.75
N VAL A 56 1.79 -10.25 11.06
CA VAL A 56 0.63 -9.96 11.91
C VAL A 56 0.69 -8.51 12.38
N LEU A 57 -0.39 -7.78 12.12
CA LEU A 57 -0.50 -6.37 12.51
C LEU A 57 -1.78 -6.14 13.28
N LYS A 58 -1.72 -5.23 14.24
CA LYS A 58 -2.88 -4.86 15.06
C LYS A 58 -3.51 -3.55 14.57
N PRO A 59 -4.79 -3.31 14.91
CA PRO A 59 -5.45 -2.06 14.52
C PRO A 59 -4.63 -0.84 14.91
N GLY A 60 -4.56 0.11 13.99
CA GLY A 60 -3.79 1.33 14.18
C GLY A 60 -2.36 1.25 13.71
N GLU A 61 -1.80 0.05 13.52
CA GLU A 61 -0.44 -0.07 13.03
C GLU A 61 -0.36 0.24 11.55
N PRO A 62 0.73 0.90 11.11
CA PRO A 62 0.93 1.17 9.68
C PRO A 62 1.07 -0.12 8.89
N LEU A 63 0.32 -0.21 7.81
CA LEU A 63 0.35 -1.35 6.90
C LEU A 63 1.23 -1.06 5.69
N SER A 64 1.11 0.14 5.15
CA SER A 64 1.83 0.51 3.95
C SER A 64 2.12 1.99 3.90
N ILE A 65 3.20 2.34 3.17
CA ILE A 65 3.53 3.70 2.82
C ILE A 65 3.69 3.71 1.30
N VAL A 66 2.98 4.61 0.64
CA VAL A 66 3.04 4.76 -0.80
C VAL A 66 3.39 6.20 -1.12
N ILE A 67 4.40 6.40 -1.95
CA ILE A 67 4.77 7.73 -2.42
C ILE A 67 4.71 7.73 -3.94
N GLY A 68 3.94 8.67 -4.49
CA GLY A 68 3.95 8.92 -5.93
C GLY A 68 4.48 10.32 -6.17
N TRP A 69 5.32 10.49 -7.18
CA TRP A 69 5.85 11.82 -7.49
C TRP A 69 5.84 12.09 -8.99
N GLY A 70 5.97 13.35 -9.34
CA GLY A 70 5.95 13.79 -10.72
C GLY A 70 6.14 15.29 -10.84
N GLU A 71 6.07 15.79 -12.07
CA GLU A 71 6.20 17.21 -12.34
C GLU A 71 4.91 17.97 -11.99
N THR A 72 3.75 17.29 -12.03
CA THR A 72 2.46 17.88 -11.71
C THR A 72 1.77 17.14 -10.58
N ARG A 73 0.80 17.80 -9.94
CA ARG A 73 -0.03 17.17 -8.90
C ARG A 73 -0.77 15.97 -9.46
N GLU A 74 -1.31 16.09 -10.67
CA GLU A 74 -2.07 15.05 -11.33
C GLU A 74 -1.23 13.79 -11.51
N GLU A 75 0.02 13.94 -11.92
CA GLU A 75 0.93 12.81 -12.06
C GLU A 75 1.23 12.14 -10.71
N ALA A 76 1.51 12.96 -9.70
CA ALA A 76 1.83 12.43 -8.37
C ALA A 76 0.64 11.68 -7.76
N PHE A 77 -0.57 12.25 -7.85
CA PHE A 77 -1.77 11.58 -7.36
C PHE A 77 -2.06 10.29 -8.13
N ARG A 78 -1.96 10.33 -9.46
CA ARG A 78 -2.20 9.16 -10.28
C ARG A 78 -1.24 8.03 -9.95
N ARG A 79 0.05 8.33 -9.83
CA ARG A 79 1.07 7.33 -9.52
C ARG A 79 0.87 6.72 -8.14
N CYS A 80 0.55 7.55 -7.15
CA CYS A 80 0.27 7.06 -5.81
C CYS A 80 -0.95 6.13 -5.82
N ARG A 81 -2.03 6.53 -6.49
CA ARG A 81 -3.24 5.72 -6.61
C ARG A 81 -2.96 4.41 -7.34
N ASP A 82 -2.24 4.47 -8.46
CA ASP A 82 -1.99 3.27 -9.25
C ASP A 82 -1.10 2.27 -8.51
N ALA A 83 -0.13 2.77 -7.75
CA ALA A 83 0.70 1.92 -6.89
C ALA A 83 -0.15 1.26 -5.79
N LEU A 84 -1.04 2.03 -5.17
CA LEU A 84 -1.94 1.52 -4.14
C LEU A 84 -2.88 0.45 -4.70
N GLU A 85 -3.45 0.68 -5.89
CA GLU A 85 -4.30 -0.31 -6.56
C GLU A 85 -3.52 -1.59 -6.87
N SER A 86 -2.29 -1.44 -7.37
CA SER A 86 -1.44 -2.60 -7.65
C SER A 86 -1.16 -3.39 -6.38
N MET A 87 -0.90 -2.70 -5.28
CA MET A 87 -0.69 -3.35 -3.99
C MET A 87 -1.90 -4.19 -3.60
N LYS A 88 -3.11 -3.63 -3.73
CA LYS A 88 -4.34 -4.32 -3.36
C LYS A 88 -4.56 -5.59 -4.16
N HIS A 89 -4.11 -5.62 -5.42
CA HIS A 89 -4.27 -6.80 -6.27
C HIS A 89 -3.29 -7.93 -5.96
N HIS A 90 -2.18 -7.62 -5.31
CA HIS A 90 -1.09 -8.59 -5.14
C HIS A 90 -0.83 -8.98 -3.70
N VAL A 91 -1.30 -8.20 -2.75
CA VAL A 91 -1.10 -8.46 -1.33
C VAL A 91 -2.34 -9.13 -0.76
N LYS A 92 -2.14 -10.24 -0.05
CA LYS A 92 -3.25 -10.93 0.61
C LYS A 92 -3.36 -10.41 2.04
N LEU A 93 -4.53 -9.91 2.38
CA LEU A 93 -4.81 -9.44 3.72
C LEU A 93 -5.98 -10.24 4.28
N THR A 94 -5.78 -10.87 5.42
CA THR A 94 -6.82 -11.63 6.11
C THR A 94 -7.13 -10.95 7.43
N GLU A 95 -8.41 -10.62 7.64
CA GLU A 95 -8.86 -9.97 8.87
C GLU A 95 -9.38 -11.00 9.85
N TYR A 96 -8.98 -10.85 11.12
CA TYR A 96 -9.47 -11.68 12.22
C TYR A 96 -10.20 -10.80 13.19
N TYR A 97 -11.38 -11.23 13.61
CA TYR A 97 -12.29 -10.42 14.40
C TYR A 97 -12.35 -10.89 15.85
N THR A 98 -12.68 -9.97 16.73
CA THR A 98 -12.91 -10.29 18.13
C THR A 98 -14.25 -11.00 18.34
#